data_709560f9cb2ae16d36588d7d77678a12
#
_entry.id   709560f9cb2ae16d36588d7d77678a12
#
_cell.length_a   1.000
_cell.length_b   1.000
_cell.length_c   1.000
_cell.angle_alpha   90.00
_cell.angle_beta   90.00
_cell.angle_gamma   90.00
#
_symmetry.space_group_name_H-M   'P 1'
#
loop_
_entity.id
_entity.type
_entity.pdbx_description
1 polymer ?
#
loop_
_entity_poly.entity_id
_entity_poly.type
_entity_poly.pdbx_seq_one_letter_code
_entity_poly.pdbx_strand_id
1 'polypeptide(L)'
;GPSALRASRTAEDVADMRRLSLSMAAITQVHVSYQQYLRANQSFNRAQVLDDIEGRIFLAVSQAADNAAQSQLQRIRAQMAAIYAEVNSFRAYAEVHSAVANLYVSMGVDLLPETIESHDIDVVAESIGEALNRWNSGEISELL
;
A
#
# COMPACT_ATOMS: atom_id res chain seq x y z
N GLY A 1 7.52 -45.19 30.90
CA GLY A 1 8.92 -45.31 31.35
C GLY A 1 9.71 -44.03 31.11
N PRO A 2 10.92 -43.86 31.61
CA PRO A 2 11.71 -42.62 31.51
C PRO A 2 12.05 -42.21 30.07
N SER A 3 12.07 -43.12 29.11
CA SER A 3 12.24 -42.85 27.69
C SER A 3 11.04 -42.13 27.05
N ALA A 4 9.82 -42.52 27.44
CA ALA A 4 8.59 -41.87 26.96
C ALA A 4 8.47 -40.43 27.51
N LEU A 5 8.87 -40.17 28.75
CA LEU A 5 8.90 -38.84 29.34
C LEU A 5 9.96 -37.93 28.69
N ARG A 6 11.08 -38.47 28.31
CA ARG A 6 12.13 -37.74 27.56
C ARG A 6 11.64 -37.37 26.16
N ALA A 7 11.00 -38.29 25.44
CA ALA A 7 10.44 -38.04 24.12
C ALA A 7 9.32 -36.96 24.17
N SER A 8 8.46 -37.01 25.20
CA SER A 8 7.41 -36.00 25.41
C SER A 8 8.02 -34.61 25.66
N ARG A 9 9.01 -34.48 26.53
CA ARG A 9 9.69 -33.18 26.79
C ARG A 9 10.38 -32.64 25.54
N THR A 10 11.05 -33.49 24.77
CA THR A 10 11.67 -33.07 23.50
C THR A 10 10.65 -32.58 22.49
N ALA A 11 9.47 -33.22 22.43
CA ALA A 11 8.38 -32.78 21.54
C ALA A 11 7.79 -31.43 21.98
N GLU A 12 7.63 -31.20 23.29
CA GLU A 12 7.19 -29.93 23.86
C GLU A 12 8.21 -28.82 23.56
N ASP A 13 9.51 -29.06 23.77
CA ASP A 13 10.58 -28.11 23.48
C ASP A 13 10.61 -27.73 21.99
N VAL A 14 10.43 -28.70 21.08
CA VAL A 14 10.34 -28.45 19.64
C VAL A 14 9.09 -27.63 19.28
N ALA A 15 7.96 -27.92 19.91
CA ALA A 15 6.73 -27.15 19.69
C ALA A 15 6.87 -25.70 20.16
N ASP A 16 7.50 -25.47 21.32
CA ASP A 16 7.75 -24.13 21.86
C ASP A 16 8.75 -23.35 20.99
N MET A 17 9.79 -23.99 20.50
CA MET A 17 10.73 -23.37 19.53
C MET A 17 10.02 -22.98 18.23
N ARG A 18 9.13 -23.81 17.71
CA ARG A 18 8.33 -23.49 16.52
C ARG A 18 7.41 -22.29 16.76
N ARG A 19 6.72 -22.24 17.90
CA ARG A 19 5.87 -21.10 18.28
C ARG A 19 6.67 -19.81 18.37
N LEU A 20 7.83 -19.85 19.01
CA LEU A 20 8.74 -18.71 19.12
C LEU A 20 9.21 -18.25 17.74
N SER A 21 9.63 -19.16 16.88
CA SER A 21 10.08 -18.85 15.51
C SER A 21 8.97 -18.21 14.69
N LEU A 22 7.73 -18.71 14.77
CA LEU A 22 6.57 -18.15 14.08
C LEU A 22 6.22 -16.76 14.60
N SER A 23 6.29 -16.55 15.93
CA SER A 23 6.04 -15.24 16.53
C SER A 23 7.09 -14.22 16.09
N MET A 24 8.36 -14.60 16.06
CA MET A 24 9.44 -13.74 15.58
C MET A 24 9.29 -13.41 14.09
N ALA A 25 8.91 -14.39 13.27
CA ALA A 25 8.64 -14.18 11.85
C ALA A 25 7.47 -13.21 11.63
N ALA A 26 6.39 -13.34 12.39
CA ALA A 26 5.24 -12.43 12.32
C ALA A 26 5.63 -11.00 12.70
N ILE A 27 6.36 -10.80 13.80
CA ILE A 27 6.85 -9.49 14.23
C ILE A 27 7.76 -8.88 13.17
N THR A 28 8.67 -9.67 12.61
CA THR A 28 9.55 -9.21 11.52
C THR A 28 8.76 -8.79 10.29
N GLN A 29 7.72 -9.54 9.93
CA GLN A 29 6.85 -9.21 8.79
C GLN A 29 6.10 -7.89 9.00
N VAL A 30 5.57 -7.67 10.20
CA VAL A 30 4.92 -6.38 10.55
C VAL A 30 5.93 -5.23 10.44
N HIS A 31 7.14 -5.42 10.95
CA HIS A 31 8.18 -4.40 10.87
C HIS A 31 8.57 -4.08 9.42
N VAL A 32 8.76 -5.09 8.59
CA VAL A 32 9.07 -4.92 7.16
C VAL A 32 7.93 -4.19 6.45
N SER A 33 6.68 -4.58 6.67
CA SER A 33 5.51 -3.95 6.08
C SER A 33 5.37 -2.48 6.50
N TYR A 34 5.67 -2.16 7.76
CA TYR A 34 5.68 -0.80 8.25
C TYR A 34 6.78 0.05 7.58
N GLN A 35 7.98 -0.48 7.41
CA GLN A 35 9.05 0.20 6.70
C GLN A 35 8.71 0.43 5.22
N GLN A 36 8.04 -0.51 4.59
CA GLN A 36 7.53 -0.36 3.22
C GLN A 36 6.49 0.77 3.13
N TYR A 37 5.57 0.84 4.08
CA TYR A 37 4.60 1.93 4.18
C TYR A 37 5.29 3.29 4.31
N LEU A 38 6.26 3.43 5.22
CA LEU A 38 6.98 4.69 5.38
C LEU A 38 7.69 5.14 4.10
N ARG A 39 8.32 4.21 3.39
CA ARG A 39 8.98 4.50 2.11
C ARG A 39 7.98 4.90 1.02
N ALA A 40 6.86 4.19 0.92
CA ALA A 40 5.81 4.51 -0.03
C ALA A 40 5.23 5.90 0.23
N ASN A 41 4.98 6.24 1.49
CA ASN A 41 4.48 7.55 1.88
C ASN A 41 5.47 8.68 1.55
N GLN A 42 6.77 8.48 1.81
CA GLN A 42 7.80 9.44 1.43
C GLN A 42 7.89 9.60 -0.09
N SER A 43 7.78 8.51 -0.85
CA SER A 43 7.78 8.51 -2.31
C SER A 43 6.59 9.28 -2.86
N PHE A 44 5.41 9.07 -2.28
CA PHE A 44 4.19 9.79 -2.63
C PHE A 44 4.32 11.30 -2.38
N ASN A 45 4.81 11.70 -1.21
CA ASN A 45 5.02 13.12 -0.90
C ASN A 45 5.96 13.80 -1.90
N ARG A 46 7.04 13.13 -2.31
CA ARG A 46 7.96 13.66 -3.34
C ARG A 46 7.30 13.75 -4.71
N ALA A 47 6.49 12.74 -5.07
CA ALA A 47 5.77 12.72 -6.34
C ALA A 47 4.74 13.84 -6.43
N GLN A 48 4.03 14.15 -5.33
CA GLN A 48 3.10 15.29 -5.26
C GLN A 48 3.82 16.63 -5.44
N VAL A 49 4.98 16.81 -4.79
CA VAL A 49 5.76 18.04 -4.95
C VAL A 49 6.24 18.20 -6.40
N LEU A 50 6.70 17.13 -7.03
CA LEU A 50 7.14 17.15 -8.42
C LEU A 50 5.97 17.45 -9.36
N ASP A 51 4.82 16.86 -9.15
CA ASP A 51 3.58 17.12 -9.90
C ASP A 51 3.19 18.61 -9.84
N ASP A 52 3.19 19.21 -8.65
CA ASP A 52 2.93 20.64 -8.48
C ASP A 52 3.95 21.51 -9.24
N ILE A 53 5.24 21.19 -9.11
CA ILE A 53 6.31 21.94 -9.78
C ILE A 53 6.20 21.86 -11.30
N GLU A 54 6.03 20.66 -11.86
CA GLU A 54 5.94 20.46 -13.30
C GLU A 54 4.66 21.09 -13.88
N GLY A 55 3.54 21.02 -13.14
CA GLY A 55 2.31 21.71 -13.50
C GLY A 55 2.50 23.23 -13.57
N ARG A 56 3.20 23.83 -12.61
CA ARG A 56 3.52 25.26 -12.62
C ARG A 56 4.47 25.66 -13.73
N ILE A 57 5.47 24.83 -14.02
CA ILE A 57 6.38 25.04 -15.16
C ILE A 57 5.59 25.02 -16.47
N PHE A 58 4.72 24.03 -16.65
CA PHE A 58 3.88 23.94 -17.84
C PHE A 58 3.00 25.19 -18.03
N LEU A 59 2.37 25.68 -16.97
CA LEU A 59 1.56 26.92 -17.02
C LEU A 59 2.43 28.12 -17.41
N ALA A 60 3.59 28.29 -16.78
CA ALA A 60 4.50 29.39 -17.07
C ALA A 60 4.99 29.36 -18.53
N VAL A 61 5.42 28.21 -19.02
CA VAL A 61 5.85 28.02 -20.40
C VAL A 61 4.70 28.26 -21.39
N SER A 62 3.49 27.80 -21.08
CA SER A 62 2.30 27.99 -21.91
C SER A 62 1.89 29.47 -22.03
N GLN A 63 2.01 30.22 -20.93
CA GLN A 63 1.71 31.67 -20.92
C GLN A 63 2.80 32.51 -21.68
N ALA A 64 4.03 32.05 -21.62
CA ALA A 64 5.15 32.71 -22.31
C ALA A 64 5.31 32.28 -23.78
N ALA A 65 4.68 31.16 -24.19
CA ALA A 65 4.80 30.63 -25.54
C ALA A 65 4.15 31.56 -26.56
N ASP A 66 4.93 31.97 -27.57
CA ASP A 66 4.44 32.59 -28.78
C ASP A 66 4.19 31.53 -29.87
N ASN A 67 3.86 31.95 -31.09
CA ASN A 67 3.61 31.08 -32.22
C ASN A 67 4.89 30.55 -32.90
N ALA A 68 6.07 30.83 -32.36
CA ALA A 68 7.33 30.32 -32.89
C ALA A 68 7.42 28.79 -32.66
N ALA A 69 7.93 28.06 -33.64
CA ALA A 69 8.03 26.59 -33.57
C ALA A 69 8.87 26.12 -32.36
N GLN A 70 9.90 26.88 -31.98
CA GLN A 70 10.71 26.56 -30.80
C GLN A 70 9.92 26.70 -29.50
N SER A 71 9.12 27.74 -29.35
CA SER A 71 8.23 27.93 -28.18
C SER A 71 7.17 26.85 -28.10
N GLN A 72 6.61 26.42 -29.22
CA GLN A 72 5.66 25.31 -29.26
C GLN A 72 6.31 23.99 -28.84
N LEU A 73 7.54 23.72 -29.27
CA LEU A 73 8.29 22.53 -28.85
C LEU A 73 8.57 22.54 -27.34
N GLN A 74 8.95 23.67 -26.78
CA GLN A 74 9.15 23.83 -25.34
C GLN A 74 7.85 23.58 -24.54
N ARG A 75 6.73 24.11 -25.03
CA ARG A 75 5.42 23.88 -24.43
C ARG A 75 5.04 22.39 -24.43
N ILE A 76 5.25 21.69 -25.55
CA ILE A 76 4.97 20.25 -25.65
C ILE A 76 5.83 19.46 -24.66
N ARG A 77 7.12 19.78 -24.55
CA ARG A 77 8.01 19.13 -23.59
C ARG A 77 7.58 19.35 -22.15
N ALA A 78 7.22 20.58 -21.79
CA ALA A 78 6.71 20.91 -20.46
C ALA A 78 5.37 20.19 -20.15
N GLN A 79 4.50 20.10 -21.15
CA GLN A 79 3.24 19.36 -21.02
C GLN A 79 3.48 17.86 -20.79
N MET A 80 4.39 17.25 -21.52
CA MET A 80 4.75 15.84 -21.33
C MET A 80 5.35 15.60 -19.94
N ALA A 81 6.22 16.50 -19.46
CA ALA A 81 6.80 16.41 -18.11
C ALA A 81 5.71 16.51 -17.03
N ALA A 82 4.77 17.42 -17.16
CA ALA A 82 3.65 17.57 -16.24
C ALA A 82 2.76 16.33 -16.23
N ILE A 83 2.39 15.78 -17.37
CA ILE A 83 1.60 14.53 -17.47
C ILE A 83 2.34 13.36 -16.83
N TYR A 84 3.65 13.24 -17.09
CA TYR A 84 4.45 12.18 -16.49
C TYR A 84 4.50 12.30 -14.95
N ALA A 85 4.67 13.51 -14.42
CA ALA A 85 4.67 13.77 -12.98
C ALA A 85 3.33 13.44 -12.34
N GLU A 86 2.22 13.82 -13.00
CA GLU A 86 0.85 13.48 -12.55
C GLU A 86 0.63 11.96 -12.50
N VAL A 87 0.96 11.25 -13.58
CA VAL A 87 0.82 9.78 -13.61
C VAL A 87 1.69 9.11 -12.54
N ASN A 88 2.91 9.63 -12.31
CA ASN A 88 3.79 9.12 -11.27
C ASN A 88 3.23 9.39 -9.85
N SER A 89 2.58 10.52 -9.64
CA SER A 89 1.88 10.85 -8.39
C SER A 89 0.73 9.86 -8.11
N PHE A 90 -0.09 9.54 -9.11
CA PHE A 90 -1.14 8.52 -8.97
C PHE A 90 -0.58 7.12 -8.71
N ARG A 91 0.53 6.75 -9.35
CA ARG A 91 1.20 5.48 -9.07
C ARG A 91 1.68 5.41 -7.63
N ALA A 92 2.38 6.45 -7.17
CA ALA A 92 2.87 6.52 -5.80
C ALA A 92 1.73 6.48 -4.76
N TYR A 93 0.60 7.11 -5.07
CA TYR A 93 -0.61 7.00 -4.25
C TYR A 93 -1.11 5.56 -4.14
N ALA A 94 -1.21 4.85 -5.26
CA ALA A 94 -1.61 3.44 -5.26
C ALA A 94 -0.62 2.56 -4.48
N GLU A 95 0.67 2.85 -4.54
CA GLU A 95 1.70 2.14 -3.76
C GLU A 95 1.53 2.35 -2.24
N VAL A 96 1.15 3.55 -1.79
CA VAL A 96 0.82 3.80 -0.38
C VAL A 96 -0.35 2.95 0.05
N HIS A 97 -1.44 2.91 -0.73
CA HIS A 97 -2.60 2.08 -0.40
C HIS A 97 -2.26 0.59 -0.35
N SER A 98 -1.45 0.09 -1.29
CA SER A 98 -0.97 -1.29 -1.27
C SER A 98 -0.11 -1.59 -0.04
N ALA A 99 0.77 -0.65 0.34
CA ALA A 99 1.62 -0.81 1.53
C ALA A 99 0.81 -0.80 2.82
N VAL A 100 -0.23 0.03 2.92
CA VAL A 100 -1.16 0.04 4.05
C VAL A 100 -1.93 -1.28 4.12
N ALA A 101 -2.47 -1.79 3.01
CA ALA A 101 -3.15 -3.08 2.97
C ALA A 101 -2.23 -4.22 3.42
N ASN A 102 -0.99 -4.25 2.94
CA ASN A 102 0.01 -5.24 3.36
C ASN A 102 0.34 -5.14 4.85
N LEU A 103 0.38 -3.94 5.41
CA LEU A 103 0.59 -3.73 6.84
C LEU A 103 -0.57 -4.32 7.66
N TYR A 104 -1.82 -4.04 7.29
CA TYR A 104 -2.99 -4.63 7.95
C TYR A 104 -3.00 -6.15 7.87
N VAL A 105 -2.74 -6.72 6.69
CA VAL A 105 -2.64 -8.17 6.51
C VAL A 105 -1.53 -8.76 7.39
N SER A 106 -0.38 -8.10 7.50
CA SER A 106 0.73 -8.57 8.34
C SER A 106 0.39 -8.53 9.84
N MET A 107 -0.51 -7.66 10.27
CA MET A 107 -1.04 -7.61 11.63
C MET A 107 -2.19 -8.61 11.88
N GLY A 108 -2.58 -9.38 10.86
CA GLY A 108 -3.68 -10.35 10.95
C GLY A 108 -5.07 -9.73 10.84
N VAL A 109 -5.16 -8.49 10.37
CA VAL A 109 -6.46 -7.85 10.09
C VAL A 109 -6.96 -8.34 8.74
N ASP A 110 -8.10 -9.02 8.75
CA ASP A 110 -8.76 -9.45 7.53
C ASP A 110 -9.58 -8.29 6.95
N LEU A 111 -9.23 -7.88 5.74
CA LEU A 111 -9.94 -6.83 4.99
C LEU A 111 -11.13 -7.38 4.19
N LEU A 112 -11.27 -8.70 4.15
CA LEU A 112 -12.38 -9.36 3.49
C LEU A 112 -13.60 -9.41 4.43
N PRO A 113 -14.83 -9.41 3.89
CA PRO A 113 -16.02 -9.59 4.70
C PRO A 113 -15.97 -10.93 5.46
N GLU A 114 -16.38 -10.93 6.72
CA GLU A 114 -16.31 -12.09 7.62
C GLU A 114 -17.05 -13.33 7.08
N THR A 115 -18.06 -13.13 6.24
CA THR A 115 -18.82 -14.19 5.59
C THR A 115 -19.10 -13.83 4.12
N ILE A 116 -18.75 -14.74 3.22
CA ILE A 116 -19.23 -14.69 1.84
C ILE A 116 -20.56 -15.43 1.81
N GLU A 117 -21.66 -14.69 1.93
CA GLU A 117 -23.02 -15.26 2.01
C GLU A 117 -23.53 -15.81 0.68
N SER A 118 -22.89 -15.47 -0.44
CA SER A 118 -23.30 -15.87 -1.77
C SER A 118 -22.10 -16.10 -2.68
N HIS A 119 -22.28 -17.04 -3.63
CA HIS A 119 -21.33 -17.25 -4.75
C HIS A 119 -21.68 -16.39 -5.96
N ASP A 120 -22.63 -15.47 -5.84
CA ASP A 120 -22.97 -14.51 -6.89
C ASP A 120 -21.92 -13.39 -6.93
N ILE A 121 -21.32 -13.18 -8.09
CA ILE A 121 -20.22 -12.23 -8.30
C ILE A 121 -20.63 -10.80 -7.94
N ASP A 122 -21.88 -10.43 -8.23
CA ASP A 122 -22.38 -9.08 -7.95
C ASP A 122 -22.50 -8.83 -6.43
N VAL A 123 -23.00 -9.79 -5.69
CA VAL A 123 -23.12 -9.72 -4.22
C VAL A 123 -21.75 -9.71 -3.55
N VAL A 124 -20.82 -10.51 -4.06
CA VAL A 124 -19.43 -10.53 -3.55
C VAL A 124 -18.73 -9.22 -3.85
N ALA A 125 -18.90 -8.66 -5.05
CA ALA A 125 -18.32 -7.37 -5.43
C ALA A 125 -18.84 -6.22 -4.58
N GLU A 126 -20.15 -6.21 -4.27
CA GLU A 126 -20.78 -5.22 -3.39
C GLU A 126 -20.24 -5.31 -1.95
N SER A 127 -20.16 -6.53 -1.39
CA SER A 127 -19.63 -6.75 -0.04
C SER A 127 -18.15 -6.36 0.10
N ILE A 128 -17.33 -6.61 -0.93
CA ILE A 128 -15.94 -6.15 -0.99
C ILE A 128 -15.88 -4.63 -1.09
N GLY A 129 -16.74 -4.02 -1.90
CA GLY A 129 -16.85 -2.57 -2.03
C GLY A 129 -17.18 -1.89 -0.70
N GLU A 130 -18.13 -2.44 0.07
CA GLU A 130 -18.48 -1.96 1.40
C GLU A 130 -17.33 -2.11 2.41
N ALA A 131 -16.62 -3.24 2.39
CA ALA A 131 -15.46 -3.48 3.24
C ALA A 131 -14.34 -2.48 2.94
N LEU A 132 -14.07 -2.20 1.66
CA LEU A 132 -13.10 -1.20 1.22
C LEU A 132 -13.51 0.23 1.61
N ASN A 133 -14.79 0.56 1.52
CA ASN A 133 -15.31 1.87 1.94
C ASN A 133 -15.17 2.07 3.45
N ARG A 134 -15.50 1.08 4.26
CA ARG A 134 -15.29 1.10 5.72
C ARG A 134 -13.80 1.27 6.07
N TRP A 135 -12.94 0.60 5.33
CA TRP A 135 -11.49 0.74 5.48
C TRP A 135 -11.01 2.16 5.12
N ASN A 136 -11.49 2.75 4.02
CA ASN A 136 -11.18 4.11 3.61
C ASN A 136 -11.71 5.18 4.58
N SER A 137 -12.85 4.93 5.23
CA SER A 137 -13.43 5.84 6.23
C SER A 137 -12.74 5.77 7.60
N GLY A 138 -11.84 4.80 7.83
CA GLY A 138 -11.13 4.63 9.10
C GLY A 138 -11.95 3.94 10.19
N GLU A 139 -13.15 3.45 9.89
CA GLU A 139 -14.02 2.77 10.87
C GLU A 139 -13.45 1.46 11.42
N ILE A 140 -12.42 0.89 10.74
CA ILE A 140 -11.74 -0.34 11.19
C ILE A 140 -10.76 -0.06 12.33
N SER A 141 -10.37 1.19 12.58
CA SER A 141 -9.44 1.52 13.68
C SER A 141 -10.05 1.34 15.08
N GLU A 142 -11.37 1.14 15.20
CA GLU A 142 -12.04 0.90 16.47
C GLU A 142 -12.06 -0.59 16.89
N LEU A 143 -11.59 -1.50 16.04
CA LEU A 143 -11.54 -2.95 16.30
C LEU A 143 -10.15 -3.45 16.75
N LEU A 144 -9.17 -2.57 16.93
CA LEU A 144 -7.85 -2.82 17.50
C LEU A 144 -7.75 -2.24 18.92
#